data_3a9926cf2be80bcf398deb8d0bfe9a32
#
_entry.id   3a9926cf2be80bcf398deb8d0bfe9a32
#
_cell.length_a   1.000
_cell.length_b   1.000
_cell.length_c   1.000
_cell.angle_alpha   90.00
_cell.angle_beta   90.00
_cell.angle_gamma   90.00
#
_symmetry.space_group_name_H-M   'P 1'
#
loop_
_entity.id
_entity.type
_entity.pdbx_description
1 polymer ?
#
loop_
_entity_poly.entity_id
_entity_poly.type
_entity_poly.pdbx_seq_one_letter_code
_entity_poly.pdbx_strand_id
1 'polypeptide(L)'
;RDYAREIESADWPRIRLFGVKRVSSLAPKEDEQVVGGGWQSCSPQTVPDFSAAGYFFARELHRALGVPVGVINTSWGGTVAESWMSPEALATHPDFAERVEQVRTAGADESRLWAGFRDDSARWEQTVAQRDPAYRDGKCLWKERSFDDSDWDTIDLPAYFDAECLPGHDGIVWLRRRIEIPARWRGRDLTLRLSYVDDRDVTYFNGVQVGATHALEQERVYRVPGKLVEGGEAVIAIRVLDTGGDGGLNYDGPSLRLSLSDDRYIPLSGPWRYRVGSKLADLPAPPVQPDFNPHQPTALYHSMLRPLVPLAFRGAVWYQGESNAWRAEQYGTLFPLL
;
A
#
# COMPACT_ATOMS: atom_id res chain seq x y z
N ARG A 1 -3.80 -9.24 -25.92
CA ARG A 1 -3.98 -10.60 -26.47
C ARG A 1 -2.89 -11.56 -26.01
N ASP A 2 -1.67 -11.10 -25.71
CA ASP A 2 -0.53 -11.93 -25.32
C ASP A 2 -0.04 -11.61 -23.88
N TYR A 3 -0.95 -11.20 -22.99
CA TYR A 3 -0.64 -10.76 -21.63
C TYR A 3 0.23 -11.77 -20.86
N ALA A 4 -0.18 -13.03 -20.80
CA ALA A 4 0.58 -14.06 -20.09
C ALA A 4 1.98 -14.25 -20.67
N ARG A 5 2.10 -14.29 -22.00
CA ARG A 5 3.38 -14.45 -22.70
C ARG A 5 4.31 -13.25 -22.47
N GLU A 6 3.78 -12.02 -22.44
CA GLU A 6 4.57 -10.82 -22.16
C GLU A 6 5.11 -10.84 -20.74
N ILE A 7 4.29 -11.28 -19.76
CA ILE A 7 4.74 -11.45 -18.37
C ILE A 7 5.83 -12.51 -18.28
N GLU A 8 5.59 -13.71 -18.82
CA GLU A 8 6.57 -14.83 -18.78
C GLU A 8 7.92 -14.45 -19.39
N SER A 9 7.93 -13.59 -20.42
CA SER A 9 9.14 -13.15 -21.11
C SER A 9 9.79 -11.89 -20.49
N ALA A 10 9.25 -11.33 -19.41
CA ALA A 10 9.71 -10.08 -18.82
C ALA A 10 10.94 -10.25 -17.93
N ASP A 11 11.97 -10.92 -18.40
CA ASP A 11 13.27 -11.06 -17.71
C ASP A 11 14.27 -10.03 -18.23
N TRP A 12 14.26 -8.84 -17.60
CA TRP A 12 15.11 -7.71 -17.98
C TRP A 12 15.90 -7.18 -16.79
N PRO A 13 16.97 -7.86 -16.32
CA PRO A 13 17.69 -7.51 -15.08
C PRO A 13 18.35 -6.13 -15.11
N ARG A 14 18.52 -5.52 -16.29
CA ARG A 14 19.04 -4.16 -16.48
C ARG A 14 17.94 -3.09 -16.57
N ILE A 15 16.67 -3.48 -16.48
CA ILE A 15 15.55 -2.56 -16.29
C ILE A 15 15.16 -2.58 -14.81
N ARG A 16 14.99 -1.39 -14.22
CA ARG A 16 14.57 -1.21 -12.85
C ARG A 16 13.22 -0.49 -12.82
N LEU A 17 12.32 -1.01 -12.00
CA LEU A 17 10.96 -0.52 -11.82
C LEU A 17 10.82 0.09 -10.44
N PHE A 18 10.21 1.26 -10.34
CA PHE A 18 9.92 1.94 -9.08
C PHE A 18 8.48 2.44 -9.11
N GLY A 19 7.65 1.98 -8.19
CA GLY A 19 6.25 2.39 -8.06
C GLY A 19 6.07 3.41 -6.94
N VAL A 20 5.40 4.53 -7.23
CA VAL A 20 4.93 5.48 -6.22
C VAL A 20 3.51 5.12 -5.84
N LYS A 21 3.20 5.08 -4.52
CA LYS A 21 1.84 4.84 -4.03
C LYS A 21 0.92 6.00 -4.41
N ARG A 22 -0.34 5.67 -4.66
CA ARG A 22 -1.39 6.67 -4.90
C ARG A 22 -1.78 7.32 -3.59
N VAL A 23 -1.34 8.53 -3.38
CA VAL A 23 -1.63 9.35 -2.19
C VAL A 23 -1.89 10.77 -2.64
N SER A 24 -2.93 11.40 -2.12
CA SER A 24 -3.21 12.83 -2.30
C SER A 24 -2.87 13.61 -1.04
N SER A 25 -2.41 14.84 -1.20
CA SER A 25 -2.07 15.74 -0.09
C SER A 25 -2.27 17.18 -0.52
N LEU A 26 -2.81 17.99 0.37
CA LEU A 26 -2.95 19.43 0.14
C LEU A 26 -1.68 20.20 0.53
N ALA A 27 -0.73 19.55 1.19
CA ALA A 27 0.56 20.11 1.58
C ALA A 27 1.73 19.33 0.97
N PRO A 28 2.85 19.98 0.66
CA PRO A 28 4.04 19.32 0.12
C PRO A 28 4.54 18.19 1.03
N LYS A 29 4.85 17.03 0.45
CA LYS A 29 5.55 15.93 1.12
C LYS A 29 7.02 15.94 0.72
N GLU A 30 7.88 15.55 1.65
CA GLU A 30 9.32 15.45 1.41
C GLU A 30 9.76 14.03 1.03
N ASP A 31 9.00 13.02 1.48
CA ASP A 31 9.28 11.61 1.22
C ASP A 31 8.18 11.01 0.34
N GLU A 32 8.58 10.22 -0.66
CA GLU A 32 7.67 9.41 -1.47
C GLU A 32 7.23 8.15 -0.71
N GLN A 33 5.99 7.77 -0.92
CA GLN A 33 5.52 6.46 -0.52
C GLN A 33 5.68 5.49 -1.68
N VAL A 34 6.37 4.37 -1.44
CA VAL A 34 6.75 3.44 -2.50
C VAL A 34 5.94 2.14 -2.45
N VAL A 35 5.73 1.57 -3.63
CA VAL A 35 5.19 0.22 -3.79
C VAL A 35 6.34 -0.78 -3.78
N GLY A 36 6.12 -1.94 -3.16
CA GLY A 36 7.08 -3.04 -3.21
C GLY A 36 8.43 -2.79 -2.54
N GLY A 37 8.55 -1.74 -1.72
CA GLY A 37 9.78 -1.42 -0.99
C GLY A 37 10.86 -0.72 -1.80
N GLY A 38 10.52 -0.13 -2.95
CA GLY A 38 11.44 0.69 -3.76
C GLY A 38 11.81 0.07 -5.11
N TRP A 39 13.07 0.27 -5.54
CA TRP A 39 13.55 -0.22 -6.83
C TRP A 39 13.57 -1.74 -6.93
N GLN A 40 12.88 -2.29 -7.93
CA GLN A 40 12.81 -3.72 -8.24
C GLN A 40 13.43 -4.01 -9.60
N SER A 41 13.99 -5.23 -9.78
CA SER A 41 14.36 -5.72 -11.11
C SER A 41 13.10 -6.04 -11.91
N CYS A 42 13.08 -5.70 -13.19
CA CYS A 42 12.02 -6.14 -14.09
C CYS A 42 12.08 -7.66 -14.29
N SER A 43 11.05 -8.34 -13.85
CA SER A 43 10.90 -9.80 -13.88
C SER A 43 9.44 -10.20 -14.09
N PRO A 44 9.14 -11.46 -14.42
CA PRO A 44 7.77 -11.98 -14.48
C PRO A 44 6.96 -11.77 -13.19
N GLN A 45 7.63 -11.61 -12.04
CA GLN A 45 7.00 -11.40 -10.74
C GLN A 45 6.70 -9.94 -10.43
N THR A 46 7.43 -8.99 -11.04
CA THR A 46 7.31 -7.55 -10.73
C THR A 46 6.56 -6.77 -11.80
N VAL A 47 6.55 -7.25 -13.04
CA VAL A 47 5.92 -6.56 -14.18
C VAL A 47 4.38 -6.59 -14.15
N PRO A 48 3.69 -7.61 -13.62
CA PRO A 48 2.23 -7.64 -13.61
C PRO A 48 1.58 -6.45 -12.92
N ASP A 49 2.19 -5.97 -11.83
CA ASP A 49 1.68 -4.87 -11.01
C ASP A 49 2.27 -3.51 -11.42
N PHE A 50 3.07 -3.47 -12.50
CA PHE A 50 3.68 -2.24 -12.99
C PHE A 50 2.92 -1.66 -14.18
N SER A 51 3.15 -0.38 -14.48
CA SER A 51 2.60 0.28 -15.66
C SER A 51 3.02 -0.43 -16.95
N ALA A 52 2.06 -0.95 -17.71
CA ALA A 52 2.33 -1.56 -19.01
C ALA A 52 2.98 -0.56 -19.99
N ALA A 53 2.50 0.69 -20.03
CA ALA A 53 3.10 1.75 -20.85
C ALA A 53 4.55 2.01 -20.44
N GLY A 54 4.82 2.13 -19.15
CA GLY A 54 6.18 2.30 -18.60
C GLY A 54 7.09 1.12 -18.93
N TYR A 55 6.61 -0.10 -18.74
CA TYR A 55 7.37 -1.33 -19.05
C TYR A 55 7.73 -1.41 -20.56
N PHE A 56 6.76 -1.27 -21.45
CA PHE A 56 7.03 -1.35 -22.88
C PHE A 56 7.98 -0.24 -23.35
N PHE A 57 7.81 0.98 -22.84
CA PHE A 57 8.71 2.09 -23.12
C PHE A 57 10.15 1.78 -22.67
N ALA A 58 10.33 1.33 -21.44
CA ALA A 58 11.65 0.98 -20.90
C ALA A 58 12.32 -0.14 -21.69
N ARG A 59 11.55 -1.17 -22.05
CA ARG A 59 12.03 -2.29 -22.84
C ARG A 59 12.55 -1.86 -24.21
N GLU A 60 11.78 -1.03 -24.91
CA GLU A 60 12.20 -0.54 -26.24
C GLU A 60 13.43 0.38 -26.15
N LEU A 61 13.51 1.25 -25.13
CA LEU A 61 14.71 2.06 -24.88
C LEU A 61 15.93 1.18 -24.57
N HIS A 62 15.76 0.17 -23.72
CA HIS A 62 16.86 -0.75 -23.38
C HIS A 62 17.35 -1.52 -24.61
N ARG A 63 16.43 -2.00 -25.45
CA ARG A 63 16.76 -2.70 -26.70
C ARG A 63 17.48 -1.81 -27.68
N ALA A 64 17.00 -0.57 -27.85
CA ALA A 64 17.56 0.36 -28.84
C ALA A 64 18.93 0.92 -28.44
N LEU A 65 19.14 1.18 -27.13
CA LEU A 65 20.32 1.87 -26.63
C LEU A 65 21.34 0.96 -25.96
N GLY A 66 20.99 -0.26 -25.56
CA GLY A 66 21.85 -1.20 -24.85
C GLY A 66 22.26 -0.77 -23.44
N VAL A 67 21.62 0.27 -22.87
CA VAL A 67 21.96 0.82 -21.54
C VAL A 67 20.96 0.35 -20.45
N PRO A 68 21.34 0.37 -19.17
CA PRO A 68 20.37 0.19 -18.08
C PRO A 68 19.31 1.29 -18.11
N VAL A 69 18.05 0.93 -17.79
CA VAL A 69 16.93 1.87 -17.76
C VAL A 69 16.22 1.75 -16.41
N GLY A 70 16.08 2.87 -15.69
CA GLY A 70 15.21 2.99 -14.53
C GLY A 70 13.92 3.69 -14.93
N VAL A 71 12.78 3.14 -14.53
CA VAL A 71 11.45 3.73 -14.76
C VAL A 71 10.74 3.92 -13.43
N ILE A 72 10.28 5.15 -13.21
CA ILE A 72 9.42 5.49 -12.08
C ILE A 72 8.00 5.62 -12.59
N ASN A 73 7.09 4.83 -12.03
CA ASN A 73 5.66 4.94 -12.26
C ASN A 73 5.03 5.79 -11.15
N THR A 74 4.64 7.00 -11.50
CA THR A 74 3.84 7.89 -10.66
C THR A 74 2.59 8.24 -11.45
N SER A 75 1.51 7.45 -11.28
CA SER A 75 0.29 7.59 -12.07
C SER A 75 -0.94 7.20 -11.25
N TRP A 76 -2.04 7.91 -11.52
CA TRP A 76 -3.36 7.63 -10.94
C TRP A 76 -4.43 7.85 -12.00
N GLY A 77 -5.00 6.76 -12.53
CA GLY A 77 -6.00 6.81 -13.58
C GLY A 77 -7.25 7.60 -13.19
N GLY A 78 -7.84 8.29 -14.16
CA GLY A 78 -9.06 9.09 -13.94
C GLY A 78 -8.83 10.47 -13.30
N THR A 79 -7.59 10.88 -13.01
CA THR A 79 -7.29 12.17 -12.39
C THR A 79 -7.11 13.30 -13.43
N VAL A 80 -7.31 14.54 -12.96
CA VAL A 80 -7.22 15.74 -13.80
C VAL A 80 -5.81 16.32 -13.83
N ALA A 81 -5.43 17.02 -14.92
CA ALA A 81 -4.08 17.54 -15.12
C ALA A 81 -3.65 18.50 -14.02
N GLU A 82 -4.52 19.41 -13.61
CA GLU A 82 -4.26 20.42 -12.59
C GLU A 82 -3.87 19.85 -11.22
N SER A 83 -4.23 18.60 -10.93
CA SER A 83 -3.80 17.95 -9.70
C SER A 83 -2.33 17.54 -9.70
N TRP A 84 -1.73 17.41 -10.88
CA TRP A 84 -0.32 17.04 -11.07
C TRP A 84 0.62 18.23 -11.26
N MET A 85 0.07 19.45 -11.27
CA MET A 85 0.83 20.67 -11.54
C MET A 85 1.37 21.28 -10.23
N SER A 86 2.55 21.91 -10.31
CA SER A 86 3.07 22.66 -9.18
C SER A 86 2.19 23.87 -8.86
N PRO A 87 2.11 24.29 -7.58
CA PRO A 87 1.36 25.50 -7.20
C PRO A 87 1.81 26.75 -7.97
N GLU A 88 3.12 26.87 -8.17
CA GLU A 88 3.74 28.02 -8.84
C GLU A 88 3.32 28.10 -10.29
N ALA A 89 3.36 26.99 -11.02
CA ALA A 89 2.95 26.93 -12.42
C ALA A 89 1.43 27.14 -12.55
N LEU A 90 0.65 26.43 -11.73
CA LEU A 90 -0.80 26.46 -11.83
C LEU A 90 -1.40 27.82 -11.43
N ALA A 91 -0.79 28.54 -10.47
CA ALA A 91 -1.22 29.87 -10.05
C ALA A 91 -1.08 30.94 -11.14
N THR A 92 -0.29 30.67 -12.21
CA THR A 92 -0.22 31.56 -13.38
C THR A 92 -1.45 31.49 -14.28
N HIS A 93 -2.23 30.41 -14.14
CA HIS A 93 -3.45 30.26 -14.94
C HIS A 93 -4.64 30.93 -14.24
N PRO A 94 -5.37 31.85 -14.92
CA PRO A 94 -6.40 32.68 -14.29
C PRO A 94 -7.53 31.89 -13.64
N ASP A 95 -7.91 30.73 -14.18
CA ASP A 95 -8.97 29.90 -13.64
C ASP A 95 -8.58 29.15 -12.35
N PHE A 96 -7.30 29.09 -12.03
CA PHE A 96 -6.80 28.28 -10.91
C PHE A 96 -6.11 29.07 -9.79
N ALA A 97 -5.73 30.31 -10.03
CA ALA A 97 -5.00 31.14 -9.06
C ALA A 97 -5.70 31.17 -7.67
N GLU A 98 -6.99 31.43 -7.64
CA GLU A 98 -7.77 31.45 -6.40
C GLU A 98 -7.86 30.05 -5.75
N ARG A 99 -8.07 29.01 -6.56
CA ARG A 99 -8.18 27.63 -6.04
C ARG A 99 -6.87 27.11 -5.48
N VAL A 100 -5.74 27.48 -6.07
CA VAL A 100 -4.39 27.16 -5.53
C VAL A 100 -4.22 27.77 -4.15
N GLU A 101 -4.66 29.03 -3.95
CA GLU A 101 -4.59 29.68 -2.64
C GLU A 101 -5.53 29.04 -1.62
N GLN A 102 -6.73 28.61 -2.04
CA GLN A 102 -7.64 27.85 -1.18
C GLN A 102 -7.03 26.53 -0.74
N VAL A 103 -6.41 25.78 -1.66
CA VAL A 103 -5.71 24.51 -1.36
C VAL A 103 -4.53 24.77 -0.41
N ARG A 104 -3.73 25.80 -0.65
CA ARG A 104 -2.61 26.19 0.22
C ARG A 104 -3.09 26.48 1.65
N THR A 105 -4.21 27.18 1.80
CA THR A 105 -4.80 27.48 3.11
C THR A 105 -5.33 26.21 3.78
N ALA A 106 -6.03 25.35 3.05
CA ALA A 106 -6.51 24.07 3.57
C ALA A 106 -5.35 23.13 3.94
N GLY A 107 -4.27 23.14 3.17
CA GLY A 107 -3.06 22.34 3.42
C GLY A 107 -2.35 22.71 4.72
N ALA A 108 -2.46 23.96 5.18
CA ALA A 108 -1.93 24.37 6.48
C ALA A 108 -2.60 23.61 7.65
N ASP A 109 -3.85 23.18 7.51
CA ASP A 109 -4.59 22.39 8.49
C ASP A 109 -4.36 20.87 8.36
N GLU A 110 -3.80 20.40 7.27
CA GLU A 110 -3.60 18.97 7.00
C GLU A 110 -2.76 18.30 8.10
N SER A 111 -1.66 18.91 8.49
CA SER A 111 -0.80 18.39 9.55
C SER A 111 -1.53 18.25 10.88
N ARG A 112 -2.44 19.18 11.18
CA ARG A 112 -3.28 19.13 12.38
C ARG A 112 -4.31 17.99 12.30
N LEU A 113 -4.95 17.78 11.14
CA LEU A 113 -5.89 16.68 10.92
C LEU A 113 -5.19 15.33 11.08
N TRP A 114 -4.01 15.17 10.51
CA TRP A 114 -3.19 13.96 10.68
C TRP A 114 -2.72 13.76 12.13
N ALA A 115 -2.36 14.82 12.84
CA ALA A 115 -2.02 14.74 14.25
C ALA A 115 -3.24 14.27 15.07
N GLY A 116 -4.40 14.88 14.85
CA GLY A 116 -5.66 14.48 15.48
C GLY A 116 -6.00 13.02 15.22
N PHE A 117 -5.90 12.57 13.97
CA PHE A 117 -6.14 11.17 13.61
C PHE A 117 -5.17 10.22 14.34
N ARG A 118 -3.88 10.56 14.44
CA ARG A 118 -2.92 9.73 15.18
C ARG A 118 -3.26 9.65 16.67
N ASP A 119 -3.64 10.76 17.28
CA ASP A 119 -4.01 10.81 18.71
C ASP A 119 -5.31 10.02 18.96
N ASP A 120 -6.30 10.17 18.10
CA ASP A 120 -7.56 9.43 18.17
C ASP A 120 -7.33 7.93 17.96
N SER A 121 -6.49 7.56 17.00
CA SER A 121 -6.11 6.16 16.75
C SER A 121 -5.38 5.55 17.93
N ALA A 122 -4.46 6.28 18.57
CA ALA A 122 -3.77 5.80 19.76
C ALA A 122 -4.75 5.57 20.94
N ARG A 123 -5.72 6.47 21.15
CA ARG A 123 -6.77 6.30 22.16
C ARG A 123 -7.69 5.13 21.85
N TRP A 124 -8.05 4.98 20.59
CA TRP A 124 -8.89 3.87 20.14
C TRP A 124 -8.17 2.53 20.36
N GLU A 125 -6.90 2.42 20.00
CA GLU A 125 -6.07 1.23 20.25
C GLU A 125 -5.97 0.88 21.74
N GLN A 126 -5.88 1.88 22.62
CA GLN A 126 -5.92 1.65 24.08
C GLN A 126 -7.27 1.05 24.52
N THR A 127 -8.38 1.49 23.93
CA THR A 127 -9.71 0.92 24.20
C THR A 127 -9.80 -0.51 23.69
N VAL A 128 -9.31 -0.80 22.49
CA VAL A 128 -9.21 -2.16 21.95
C VAL A 128 -8.40 -3.04 22.90
N ALA A 129 -7.23 -2.57 23.37
CA ALA A 129 -6.39 -3.32 24.30
C ALA A 129 -7.06 -3.63 25.66
N GLN A 130 -8.12 -2.91 26.02
CA GLN A 130 -8.91 -3.16 27.23
C GLN A 130 -10.07 -4.15 27.01
N ARG A 131 -10.56 -4.28 25.78
CA ARG A 131 -11.77 -5.02 25.44
C ARG A 131 -11.54 -6.27 24.61
N ASP A 132 -10.49 -6.29 23.79
CA ASP A 132 -10.17 -7.41 22.91
C ASP A 132 -9.61 -8.58 23.74
N PRO A 133 -10.19 -9.80 23.64
CA PRO A 133 -9.73 -10.99 24.37
C PRO A 133 -8.28 -11.41 24.02
N ALA A 134 -7.70 -10.87 22.96
CA ALA A 134 -6.29 -11.02 22.64
C ALA A 134 -5.36 -10.40 23.70
N TYR A 135 -5.90 -9.49 24.53
CA TYR A 135 -5.12 -8.77 25.54
C TYR A 135 -5.42 -9.28 26.94
N ARG A 136 -4.38 -9.41 27.77
CA ARG A 136 -4.47 -9.68 29.19
C ARG A 136 -3.46 -8.81 29.93
N ASP A 137 -3.91 -8.09 30.94
CA ASP A 137 -3.07 -7.15 31.72
C ASP A 137 -2.30 -6.16 30.84
N GLY A 138 -2.96 -5.63 29.80
CA GLY A 138 -2.40 -4.68 28.83
C GLY A 138 -1.41 -5.28 27.82
N LYS A 139 -1.19 -6.61 27.86
CA LYS A 139 -0.30 -7.31 26.92
C LYS A 139 -1.11 -8.07 25.87
N CYS A 140 -0.83 -7.85 24.61
CA CYS A 140 -1.41 -8.65 23.54
C CYS A 140 -0.74 -10.03 23.49
N LEU A 141 -1.48 -11.06 23.85
CA LEU A 141 -0.95 -12.43 23.87
C LEU A 141 -1.03 -13.13 22.50
N TRP A 142 -2.07 -12.82 21.73
CA TRP A 142 -2.33 -13.53 20.48
C TRP A 142 -1.34 -13.22 19.36
N LYS A 143 -0.55 -12.18 19.47
CA LYS A 143 0.57 -11.91 18.56
C LYS A 143 1.84 -12.67 18.91
N GLU A 144 1.96 -13.18 20.14
CA GLU A 144 3.21 -13.77 20.64
C GLU A 144 3.52 -15.11 19.95
N ARG A 145 4.80 -15.34 19.64
CA ARG A 145 5.27 -16.60 19.03
C ARG A 145 4.93 -17.82 19.89
N SER A 146 5.02 -17.69 21.20
CA SER A 146 4.79 -18.77 22.17
C SER A 146 3.31 -19.03 22.45
N PHE A 147 2.39 -18.22 21.92
CA PHE A 147 0.96 -18.41 22.16
C PHE A 147 0.49 -19.71 21.51
N ASP A 148 -0.25 -20.53 22.27
CA ASP A 148 -0.87 -21.74 21.77
C ASP A 148 -2.19 -21.40 21.07
N ASP A 149 -2.21 -21.62 19.76
CA ASP A 149 -3.35 -21.39 18.87
C ASP A 149 -3.98 -22.72 18.36
N SER A 150 -3.68 -23.84 19.04
CA SER A 150 -4.13 -25.18 18.63
C SER A 150 -5.65 -25.34 18.66
N ASP A 151 -6.33 -24.59 19.52
CA ASP A 151 -7.79 -24.54 19.68
C ASP A 151 -8.50 -23.50 18.79
N TRP A 152 -7.77 -22.81 17.90
CA TRP A 152 -8.33 -21.87 16.97
C TRP A 152 -8.92 -22.59 15.75
N ASP A 153 -9.97 -21.98 15.17
CA ASP A 153 -10.53 -22.44 13.90
C ASP A 153 -9.56 -22.20 12.74
N THR A 154 -9.88 -22.73 11.58
CA THR A 154 -9.02 -22.64 10.37
C THR A 154 -9.79 -22.06 9.20
N ILE A 155 -9.13 -21.19 8.45
CA ILE A 155 -9.61 -20.60 7.20
C ILE A 155 -8.50 -20.69 6.13
N ASP A 156 -8.86 -20.97 4.89
CA ASP A 156 -7.92 -20.93 3.77
C ASP A 156 -7.86 -19.51 3.19
N LEU A 157 -6.67 -18.88 3.21
CA LEU A 157 -6.46 -17.54 2.65
C LEU A 157 -5.81 -17.59 1.26
N PRO A 158 -6.14 -16.64 0.35
CA PRO A 158 -7.01 -15.47 0.55
C PRO A 158 -8.49 -15.85 0.62
N ALA A 159 -9.26 -15.11 1.44
CA ALA A 159 -10.67 -15.33 1.64
C ALA A 159 -11.36 -14.09 2.20
N TYR A 160 -12.65 -13.94 1.92
CA TYR A 160 -13.55 -13.04 2.64
C TYR A 160 -14.20 -13.81 3.79
N PHE A 161 -14.23 -13.21 4.98
CA PHE A 161 -14.73 -13.85 6.20
C PHE A 161 -16.21 -14.19 6.12
N ASP A 162 -17.01 -13.29 5.57
CA ASP A 162 -18.45 -13.46 5.42
C ASP A 162 -18.83 -14.67 4.57
N ALA A 163 -18.09 -14.89 3.49
CA ALA A 163 -18.34 -15.99 2.58
C ALA A 163 -17.91 -17.36 3.14
N GLU A 164 -16.85 -17.41 3.97
CA GLU A 164 -16.21 -18.66 4.34
C GLU A 164 -16.49 -19.10 5.78
N CYS A 165 -16.53 -18.18 6.75
CA CYS A 165 -16.54 -18.62 8.15
C CYS A 165 -17.27 -17.72 9.15
N LEU A 166 -17.48 -16.43 8.86
CA LEU A 166 -18.00 -15.44 9.82
C LEU A 166 -19.09 -14.55 9.20
N PRO A 167 -20.21 -15.12 8.71
CA PRO A 167 -21.25 -14.33 8.03
C PRO A 167 -21.82 -13.24 8.94
N GLY A 168 -21.79 -11.97 8.47
CA GLY A 168 -22.30 -10.79 9.16
C GLY A 168 -21.48 -10.41 10.39
N HIS A 169 -20.20 -10.74 10.44
CA HIS A 169 -19.32 -10.34 11.54
C HIS A 169 -18.57 -9.07 11.21
N ASP A 170 -18.93 -7.98 11.86
CA ASP A 170 -18.12 -6.74 11.90
C ASP A 170 -17.32 -6.73 13.21
N GLY A 171 -16.03 -6.42 13.12
CA GLY A 171 -15.16 -6.35 14.30
C GLY A 171 -13.73 -6.81 14.05
N ILE A 172 -13.09 -7.28 15.10
CA ILE A 172 -11.70 -7.73 15.07
C ILE A 172 -11.65 -9.23 14.83
N VAL A 173 -10.89 -9.63 13.81
CA VAL A 173 -10.53 -11.01 13.52
C VAL A 173 -9.00 -11.15 13.59
N TRP A 174 -8.54 -12.09 14.37
CA TRP A 174 -7.14 -12.45 14.43
C TRP A 174 -6.84 -13.66 13.56
N LEU A 175 -5.80 -13.53 12.74
CA LEU A 175 -5.26 -14.57 11.88
C LEU A 175 -3.85 -14.92 12.35
N ARG A 176 -3.50 -16.21 12.37
CA ARG A 176 -2.17 -16.67 12.74
C ARG A 176 -1.69 -17.77 11.81
N ARG A 177 -0.41 -17.72 11.47
CA ARG A 177 0.23 -18.79 10.71
C ARG A 177 1.64 -19.07 11.21
N ARG A 178 1.93 -20.34 11.47
CA ARG A 178 3.28 -20.83 11.70
C ARG A 178 3.92 -21.19 10.36
N ILE A 179 5.16 -20.78 10.18
CA ILE A 179 5.92 -21.00 8.94
C ILE A 179 7.34 -21.44 9.31
N GLU A 180 7.98 -22.17 8.41
CA GLU A 180 9.38 -22.56 8.54
C GLU A 180 10.27 -21.66 7.71
N ILE A 181 11.14 -20.92 8.37
CA ILE A 181 12.11 -20.01 7.72
C ILE A 181 13.40 -20.79 7.42
N PRO A 182 13.86 -20.87 6.15
CA PRO A 182 15.11 -21.50 5.83
C PRO A 182 16.28 -20.91 6.62
N ALA A 183 17.14 -21.74 7.19
CA ALA A 183 18.27 -21.29 8.02
C ALA A 183 19.18 -20.28 7.30
N ARG A 184 19.31 -20.40 5.97
CA ARG A 184 20.08 -19.46 5.12
C ARG A 184 19.49 -18.06 5.03
N TRP A 185 18.25 -17.83 5.51
CA TRP A 185 17.60 -16.52 5.55
C TRP A 185 17.82 -15.78 6.87
N ARG A 186 18.41 -16.47 7.85
CA ARG A 186 18.69 -15.87 9.17
C ARG A 186 19.41 -14.53 9.03
N GLY A 187 18.93 -13.53 9.75
CA GLY A 187 19.50 -12.18 9.75
C GLY A 187 19.26 -11.36 8.48
N ARG A 188 18.52 -11.90 7.50
CA ARG A 188 18.22 -11.19 6.25
C ARG A 188 16.88 -10.47 6.35
N ASP A 189 16.80 -9.27 5.81
CA ASP A 189 15.52 -8.56 5.64
C ASP A 189 14.63 -9.35 4.69
N LEU A 190 13.34 -9.45 5.04
CA LEU A 190 12.33 -10.11 4.22
C LEU A 190 11.22 -9.11 3.87
N THR A 191 10.50 -9.38 2.79
CA THR A 191 9.29 -8.66 2.41
C THR A 191 8.07 -9.56 2.60
N LEU A 192 7.13 -9.11 3.42
CA LEU A 192 5.85 -9.76 3.65
C LEU A 192 4.77 -9.08 2.80
N ARG A 193 4.15 -9.84 1.88
CA ARG A 193 3.00 -9.40 1.08
C ARG A 193 1.76 -10.14 1.54
N LEU A 194 0.69 -9.38 1.82
CA LEU A 194 -0.59 -9.93 2.29
C LEU A 194 -1.76 -9.55 1.38
N SER A 195 -1.48 -9.03 0.17
CA SER A 195 -2.51 -8.53 -0.76
C SER A 195 -3.26 -7.31 -0.19
N TYR A 196 -4.55 -7.21 -0.45
CA TYR A 196 -5.44 -6.20 0.13
C TYR A 196 -6.17 -6.79 1.32
N VAL A 197 -6.33 -6.02 2.39
CA VAL A 197 -7.07 -6.43 3.59
C VAL A 197 -8.27 -5.50 3.74
N ASP A 198 -9.43 -6.06 3.91
CA ASP A 198 -10.69 -5.37 4.14
C ASP A 198 -11.01 -5.36 5.63
N ASP A 199 -10.97 -4.22 6.37
CA ASP A 199 -10.60 -2.85 5.98
C ASP A 199 -9.17 -2.48 6.38
N ARG A 200 -8.80 -2.78 7.64
CA ARG A 200 -7.56 -2.34 8.30
C ARG A 200 -6.82 -3.52 8.91
N ASP A 201 -5.51 -3.42 8.96
CA ASP A 201 -4.73 -4.44 9.65
C ASP A 201 -3.62 -3.87 10.54
N VAL A 202 -3.25 -4.69 11.51
CA VAL A 202 -1.97 -4.60 12.21
C VAL A 202 -1.31 -5.96 12.12
N THR A 203 -0.12 -5.98 11.52
CA THR A 203 0.60 -7.21 11.22
C THR A 203 1.85 -7.35 12.07
N TYR A 204 2.05 -8.54 12.62
CA TYR A 204 3.16 -8.89 13.50
C TYR A 204 3.97 -10.06 12.93
N PHE A 205 5.27 -10.02 13.14
CA PHE A 205 6.20 -11.12 12.88
C PHE A 205 6.93 -11.47 14.18
N ASN A 206 6.80 -12.70 14.65
CA ASN A 206 7.32 -13.17 15.95
C ASN A 206 6.99 -12.21 17.11
N GLY A 207 5.74 -11.72 17.17
CA GLY A 207 5.26 -10.82 18.22
C GLY A 207 5.61 -9.34 18.03
N VAL A 208 6.47 -8.99 17.08
CA VAL A 208 6.87 -7.60 16.80
C VAL A 208 6.06 -7.06 15.64
N GLN A 209 5.46 -5.87 15.81
CA GLN A 209 4.73 -5.21 14.73
C GLN A 209 5.68 -4.86 13.58
N VAL A 210 5.31 -5.27 12.37
CA VAL A 210 6.05 -5.00 11.13
C VAL A 210 5.29 -4.08 10.17
N GLY A 211 3.99 -3.92 10.38
CA GLY A 211 3.17 -3.03 9.58
C GLY A 211 1.79 -2.77 10.17
N ALA A 212 1.15 -1.70 9.69
CA ALA A 212 -0.26 -1.41 9.90
C ALA A 212 -0.76 -0.57 8.72
N THR A 213 -1.97 -0.83 8.26
CA THR A 213 -2.58 -0.11 7.15
C THR A 213 -4.06 0.14 7.45
N HIS A 214 -4.54 1.36 7.15
CA HIS A 214 -5.88 1.83 7.46
C HIS A 214 -6.74 2.08 6.21
N ALA A 215 -6.27 1.67 5.03
CA ALA A 215 -6.94 1.89 3.77
C ALA A 215 -7.19 0.57 3.03
N LEU A 216 -8.44 0.35 2.61
CA LEU A 216 -8.87 -0.85 1.90
C LEU A 216 -8.06 -1.09 0.60
N GLU A 217 -7.95 -0.07 -0.24
CA GLU A 217 -7.31 -0.17 -1.57
C GLU A 217 -5.77 -0.17 -1.54
N GLN A 218 -5.17 -0.26 -0.36
CA GLN A 218 -3.72 -0.25 -0.22
C GLN A 218 -3.18 -1.68 -0.08
N GLU A 219 -2.29 -2.09 -0.99
CA GLU A 219 -1.57 -3.36 -0.87
C GLU A 219 -0.73 -3.41 0.43
N ARG A 220 -0.81 -4.52 1.15
CA ARG A 220 -0.01 -4.77 2.37
C ARG A 220 1.36 -5.33 1.99
N VAL A 221 2.34 -4.46 1.97
CA VAL A 221 3.75 -4.82 1.74
C VAL A 221 4.58 -4.31 2.89
N TYR A 222 5.02 -5.23 3.74
CA TYR A 222 5.73 -4.90 4.98
C TYR A 222 7.15 -5.44 4.97
N ARG A 223 8.09 -4.62 5.43
CA ARG A 223 9.46 -5.06 5.67
C ARG A 223 9.53 -5.81 6.99
N VAL A 224 10.06 -7.03 6.96
CA VAL A 224 10.44 -7.80 8.15
C VAL A 224 11.94 -7.60 8.37
N PRO A 225 12.37 -6.82 9.37
CA PRO A 225 13.80 -6.60 9.62
C PRO A 225 14.54 -7.89 9.94
N GLY A 226 15.75 -8.05 9.42
CA GLY A 226 16.57 -9.27 9.58
C GLY A 226 16.81 -9.66 11.04
N LYS A 227 16.84 -8.70 11.96
CA LYS A 227 16.95 -8.98 13.41
C LYS A 227 15.80 -9.82 13.98
N LEU A 228 14.65 -9.90 13.30
CA LEU A 228 13.49 -10.73 13.67
C LEU A 228 13.52 -12.10 12.99
N VAL A 229 14.43 -12.32 12.07
CA VAL A 229 14.53 -13.55 11.27
C VAL A 229 15.60 -14.46 11.86
N GLU A 230 15.16 -15.40 12.69
CA GLU A 230 16.07 -16.30 13.42
C GLU A 230 16.40 -17.59 12.65
N GLY A 231 15.59 -17.95 11.64
CA GLY A 231 15.57 -19.28 11.02
C GLY A 231 14.76 -20.27 11.84
N GLY A 232 14.28 -21.34 11.22
CA GLY A 232 13.35 -22.28 11.85
C GLY A 232 11.92 -21.71 11.95
N GLU A 233 11.15 -22.16 12.93
CA GLU A 233 9.76 -21.75 13.08
C GLU A 233 9.63 -20.25 13.35
N ALA A 234 8.71 -19.61 12.65
CA ALA A 234 8.29 -18.22 12.87
C ALA A 234 6.76 -18.12 12.82
N VAL A 235 6.22 -17.06 13.43
CA VAL A 235 4.79 -16.81 13.47
C VAL A 235 4.49 -15.47 12.84
N ILE A 236 3.55 -15.46 11.90
CA ILE A 236 2.88 -14.27 11.40
C ILE A 236 1.53 -14.19 12.09
N ALA A 237 1.22 -13.06 12.72
CA ALA A 237 -0.08 -12.77 13.28
C ALA A 237 -0.62 -11.48 12.64
N ILE A 238 -1.90 -11.48 12.26
CA ILE A 238 -2.58 -10.35 11.65
C ILE A 238 -3.82 -10.07 12.47
N ARG A 239 -3.99 -8.84 12.93
CA ARG A 239 -5.25 -8.34 13.48
C ARG A 239 -5.95 -7.57 12.38
N VAL A 240 -7.03 -8.10 11.85
CA VAL A 240 -7.91 -7.44 10.89
C VAL A 240 -9.02 -6.75 11.66
N LEU A 241 -9.31 -5.51 11.34
CA LEU A 241 -10.52 -4.80 11.74
C LEU A 241 -11.40 -4.64 10.52
N ASP A 242 -12.51 -5.31 10.54
CA ASP A 242 -13.61 -5.18 9.60
C ASP A 242 -14.63 -4.19 10.17
N THR A 243 -14.95 -3.14 9.42
CA THR A 243 -15.90 -2.08 9.83
C THR A 243 -17.25 -2.18 9.11
N GLY A 244 -17.42 -3.21 8.28
CA GLY A 244 -18.65 -3.52 7.55
C GLY A 244 -18.36 -4.08 6.16
N GLY A 245 -19.25 -4.92 5.68
CA GLY A 245 -19.12 -5.58 4.39
C GLY A 245 -18.53 -6.98 4.53
N ASP A 246 -17.66 -7.37 3.59
CA ASP A 246 -17.21 -8.76 3.50
C ASP A 246 -16.01 -9.11 4.42
N GLY A 247 -15.26 -8.17 4.92
CA GLY A 247 -14.06 -8.39 5.74
C GLY A 247 -13.09 -9.47 5.21
N GLY A 248 -11.78 -9.31 5.40
CA GLY A 248 -10.86 -10.39 5.05
C GLY A 248 -9.66 -10.01 4.19
N LEU A 249 -9.09 -11.01 3.48
CA LEU A 249 -7.98 -10.83 2.56
C LEU A 249 -8.43 -11.11 1.13
N ASN A 250 -8.34 -10.11 0.24
CA ASN A 250 -8.92 -10.12 -1.10
C ASN A 250 -8.24 -11.12 -2.05
N TYR A 251 -9.04 -11.86 -2.85
CA TYR A 251 -8.60 -12.79 -3.90
C TYR A 251 -7.95 -12.11 -5.11
N ASP A 252 -8.40 -10.91 -5.47
CA ASP A 252 -7.99 -10.22 -6.69
C ASP A 252 -6.63 -9.52 -6.59
N GLY A 253 -6.00 -9.62 -5.43
CA GLY A 253 -4.71 -9.01 -5.17
C GLY A 253 -3.50 -9.89 -5.49
N PRO A 254 -2.30 -9.34 -5.31
CA PRO A 254 -1.05 -10.08 -5.45
C PRO A 254 -0.98 -11.27 -4.49
N SER A 255 -0.28 -12.33 -4.88
CA SER A 255 -0.15 -13.55 -4.07
C SER A 255 0.44 -13.29 -2.68
N LEU A 256 -0.19 -13.90 -1.65
CA LEU A 256 0.31 -13.86 -0.27
C LEU A 256 1.66 -14.59 -0.19
N ARG A 257 2.70 -13.90 0.25
CA ARG A 257 4.05 -14.49 0.35
C ARG A 257 4.97 -13.77 1.32
N LEU A 258 5.93 -14.50 1.87
CA LEU A 258 7.10 -13.95 2.56
C LEU A 258 8.32 -14.19 1.67
N SER A 259 9.02 -13.14 1.25
CA SER A 259 10.10 -13.23 0.26
C SER A 259 11.42 -12.64 0.76
N LEU A 260 12.52 -13.30 0.39
CA LEU A 260 13.86 -12.76 0.48
C LEU A 260 14.24 -12.00 -0.81
N SER A 261 13.73 -12.46 -1.95
CA SER A 261 13.83 -11.88 -3.28
C SER A 261 12.69 -12.46 -4.12
N ASP A 262 12.48 -11.97 -5.34
CA ASP A 262 11.35 -12.36 -6.18
C ASP A 262 11.30 -13.87 -6.49
N ASP A 263 12.49 -14.49 -6.63
CA ASP A 263 12.65 -15.93 -6.90
C ASP A 263 12.75 -16.80 -5.64
N ARG A 264 12.82 -16.19 -4.44
CA ARG A 264 12.99 -16.88 -3.15
C ARG A 264 11.94 -16.43 -2.17
N TYR A 265 10.83 -17.17 -2.12
CA TYR A 265 9.71 -16.86 -1.26
C TYR A 265 9.09 -18.12 -0.62
N ILE A 266 8.32 -17.90 0.43
CA ILE A 266 7.45 -18.87 1.09
C ILE A 266 6.02 -18.45 0.75
N PRO A 267 5.21 -19.28 0.09
CA PRO A 267 3.80 -18.98 -0.17
C PRO A 267 3.03 -18.96 1.17
N LEU A 268 2.15 -17.99 1.30
CA LEU A 268 1.30 -17.83 2.48
C LEU A 268 -0.19 -18.09 2.19
N SER A 269 -0.55 -18.49 0.96
CA SER A 269 -1.88 -18.99 0.64
C SER A 269 -2.14 -20.35 1.28
N GLY A 270 -3.40 -20.66 1.58
CA GLY A 270 -3.81 -21.90 2.26
C GLY A 270 -4.14 -21.69 3.74
N PRO A 271 -4.03 -22.71 4.60
CA PRO A 271 -4.63 -22.69 5.94
C PRO A 271 -3.94 -21.71 6.91
N TRP A 272 -4.78 -20.89 7.55
CA TRP A 272 -4.44 -20.02 8.66
C TRP A 272 -5.34 -20.35 9.85
N ARG A 273 -4.83 -20.21 11.06
CA ARG A 273 -5.65 -20.20 12.27
C ARG A 273 -6.33 -18.85 12.40
N TYR A 274 -7.63 -18.84 12.80
CA TYR A 274 -8.33 -17.61 13.09
C TYR A 274 -9.13 -17.69 14.39
N ARG A 275 -9.36 -16.51 14.98
CA ARG A 275 -10.24 -16.33 16.14
C ARG A 275 -10.83 -14.93 16.13
N VAL A 276 -12.11 -14.85 16.45
CA VAL A 276 -12.80 -13.58 16.65
C VAL A 276 -12.26 -12.89 17.91
N GLY A 277 -11.90 -11.61 17.77
CA GLY A 277 -11.59 -10.68 18.85
C GLY A 277 -12.86 -9.96 19.33
N SER A 278 -12.78 -8.65 19.49
CA SER A 278 -13.96 -7.83 19.84
C SER A 278 -14.89 -7.60 18.67
N LYS A 279 -16.20 -7.64 18.90
CA LYS A 279 -17.19 -7.19 17.93
C LYS A 279 -17.14 -5.66 17.80
N LEU A 280 -17.39 -5.14 16.60
CA LEU A 280 -17.40 -3.70 16.35
C LEU A 280 -18.43 -2.97 17.25
N ALA A 281 -19.59 -3.58 17.47
CA ALA A 281 -20.63 -3.06 18.35
C ALA A 281 -20.20 -2.87 19.81
N ASP A 282 -19.16 -3.59 20.26
CA ASP A 282 -18.62 -3.51 21.62
C ASP A 282 -17.47 -2.47 21.72
N LEU A 283 -17.06 -1.86 20.60
CA LEU A 283 -16.00 -0.87 20.51
C LEU A 283 -16.58 0.51 20.18
N PRO A 284 -15.92 1.61 20.54
CA PRO A 284 -16.23 2.91 19.96
C PRO A 284 -15.95 2.91 18.46
N ALA A 285 -16.62 3.79 17.72
CA ALA A 285 -16.36 3.95 16.29
C ALA A 285 -14.84 4.18 16.05
N PRO A 286 -14.22 3.44 15.13
CA PRO A 286 -12.82 3.63 14.81
C PRO A 286 -12.60 5.01 14.18
N PRO A 287 -11.45 5.67 14.44
CA PRO A 287 -11.13 6.95 13.84
C PRO A 287 -11.11 6.88 12.31
N VAL A 288 -11.62 7.91 11.67
CA VAL A 288 -11.64 8.03 10.21
C VAL A 288 -10.35 8.69 9.77
N GLN A 289 -9.62 8.03 8.86
CA GLN A 289 -8.39 8.58 8.27
C GLN A 289 -8.74 9.83 7.44
N PRO A 290 -7.97 10.93 7.57
CA PRO A 290 -8.11 12.06 6.66
C PRO A 290 -7.92 11.62 5.21
N ASP A 291 -8.91 11.91 4.38
CA ASP A 291 -8.87 11.65 2.94
C ASP A 291 -8.95 12.98 2.18
N PHE A 292 -8.08 13.15 1.22
CA PHE A 292 -8.01 14.33 0.39
C PHE A 292 -8.29 13.96 -1.07
N ASN A 293 -9.29 14.61 -1.66
CA ASN A 293 -9.70 14.36 -3.02
C ASN A 293 -8.52 14.51 -4.00
N PRO A 294 -8.17 13.46 -4.76
CA PRO A 294 -7.04 13.49 -5.72
C PRO A 294 -7.26 14.43 -6.91
N HIS A 295 -8.48 14.94 -7.10
CA HIS A 295 -8.80 15.93 -8.14
C HIS A 295 -8.62 17.38 -7.68
N GLN A 296 -8.22 17.61 -6.42
CA GLN A 296 -7.88 18.95 -5.99
C GLN A 296 -6.63 19.45 -6.73
N PRO A 297 -6.59 20.72 -7.13
CA PRO A 297 -5.40 21.34 -7.73
C PRO A 297 -4.17 21.04 -6.87
N THR A 298 -3.07 20.66 -7.51
CA THR A 298 -1.75 20.38 -6.89
C THR A 298 -1.67 19.17 -5.95
N ALA A 299 -2.78 18.49 -5.63
CA ALA A 299 -2.82 17.46 -4.59
C ALA A 299 -1.91 16.24 -4.91
N LEU A 300 -1.84 15.82 -6.17
CA LEU A 300 -0.97 14.72 -6.59
C LEU A 300 0.48 15.20 -6.84
N TYR A 301 0.65 16.46 -7.24
CA TYR A 301 1.98 17.06 -7.27
C TYR A 301 2.63 17.02 -5.90
N HIS A 302 1.94 17.48 -4.86
CA HIS A 302 2.47 17.55 -3.50
C HIS A 302 2.94 16.22 -2.93
N SER A 303 2.24 15.14 -3.26
CA SER A 303 2.47 13.82 -2.65
C SER A 303 3.19 12.84 -3.54
N MET A 304 3.02 12.92 -4.87
CA MET A 304 3.51 11.90 -5.80
C MET A 304 4.62 12.41 -6.73
N LEU A 305 4.72 13.73 -6.98
CA LEU A 305 5.76 14.31 -7.83
C LEU A 305 6.81 15.08 -7.04
N ARG A 306 6.39 15.92 -6.09
CA ARG A 306 7.29 16.77 -5.30
C ARG A 306 8.46 16.03 -4.65
N PRO A 307 8.25 14.85 -4.05
CA PRO A 307 9.36 14.07 -3.48
C PRO A 307 10.37 13.58 -4.51
N LEU A 308 9.95 13.45 -5.78
CA LEU A 308 10.80 12.99 -6.87
C LEU A 308 11.60 14.14 -7.55
N VAL A 309 11.19 15.40 -7.36
CA VAL A 309 11.81 16.56 -8.02
C VAL A 309 13.33 16.66 -7.81
N PRO A 310 13.94 16.26 -6.65
CA PRO A 310 15.39 16.28 -6.50
C PRO A 310 16.14 15.26 -7.36
N LEU A 311 15.44 14.28 -7.98
CA LEU A 311 16.08 13.26 -8.79
C LEU A 311 16.39 13.78 -10.20
N ALA A 312 17.54 13.37 -10.75
CA ALA A 312 17.91 13.68 -12.13
C ALA A 312 17.23 12.68 -13.09
N PHE A 313 16.32 13.17 -13.92
CA PHE A 313 15.64 12.38 -14.95
C PHE A 313 16.22 12.64 -16.34
N ARG A 314 16.18 11.64 -17.22
CA ARG A 314 16.45 11.77 -18.66
C ARG A 314 15.25 12.31 -19.42
N GLY A 315 14.04 12.03 -18.95
CA GLY A 315 12.80 12.46 -19.56
C GLY A 315 11.60 11.95 -18.77
N ALA A 316 10.42 12.41 -19.16
CA ALA A 316 9.15 11.98 -18.65
C ALA A 316 8.25 11.48 -19.78
N VAL A 317 7.42 10.49 -19.50
CA VAL A 317 6.34 10.04 -20.37
C VAL A 317 5.04 10.52 -19.75
N TRP A 318 4.34 11.38 -20.46
CA TRP A 318 3.05 11.88 -20.02
C TRP A 318 1.92 11.14 -20.75
N TYR A 319 0.99 10.56 -19.96
CA TYR A 319 -0.20 9.90 -20.48
C TYR A 319 -1.40 10.29 -19.61
N GLN A 320 -2.09 11.37 -20.01
CA GLN A 320 -3.23 11.94 -19.30
C GLN A 320 -4.04 12.79 -20.30
N GLY A 321 -5.32 13.04 -20.03
CA GLY A 321 -6.15 13.96 -20.82
C GLY A 321 -7.63 13.63 -20.76
N GLU A 322 -7.98 12.37 -20.56
CA GLU A 322 -9.36 11.88 -20.60
C GLU A 322 -10.26 12.62 -19.59
N SER A 323 -9.78 12.82 -18.38
CA SER A 323 -10.54 13.52 -17.32
C SER A 323 -10.66 15.04 -17.54
N ASN A 324 -9.90 15.60 -18.49
CA ASN A 324 -10.01 17.00 -18.91
C ASN A 324 -10.76 17.16 -20.26
N ALA A 325 -11.20 16.08 -20.91
CA ALA A 325 -11.77 16.12 -22.25
C ALA A 325 -13.00 17.05 -22.40
N TRP A 326 -13.82 17.12 -21.35
CA TRP A 326 -14.98 18.02 -21.31
C TRP A 326 -14.60 19.50 -21.10
N ARG A 327 -13.31 19.81 -20.85
CA ARG A 327 -12.70 21.13 -20.73
C ARG A 327 -11.51 21.27 -21.67
N ALA A 328 -11.62 20.80 -22.90
CA ALA A 328 -10.51 20.69 -23.85
C ALA A 328 -9.80 22.03 -24.12
N GLU A 329 -10.55 23.15 -24.22
CA GLU A 329 -9.98 24.49 -24.43
C GLU A 329 -9.10 24.90 -23.24
N GLN A 330 -9.57 24.68 -22.00
CA GLN A 330 -8.78 24.94 -20.79
C GLN A 330 -7.56 24.02 -20.72
N TYR A 331 -7.70 22.73 -21.08
CA TYR A 331 -6.59 21.80 -21.14
C TYR A 331 -5.49 22.27 -22.12
N GLY A 332 -5.87 22.87 -23.25
CA GLY A 332 -4.93 23.43 -24.21
C GLY A 332 -4.06 24.56 -23.65
N THR A 333 -4.53 25.27 -22.62
CA THR A 333 -3.77 26.32 -21.92
C THR A 333 -3.05 25.80 -20.67
N LEU A 334 -3.55 24.73 -20.05
CA LEU A 334 -2.92 24.08 -18.90
C LEU A 334 -1.69 23.24 -19.28
N PHE A 335 -1.81 22.44 -20.34
CA PHE A 335 -0.77 21.50 -20.72
C PHE A 335 0.62 22.14 -20.95
N PRO A 336 0.74 23.34 -21.58
CA PRO A 336 2.02 24.02 -21.71
C PRO A 336 2.66 24.48 -20.37
N LEU A 337 1.88 24.54 -19.29
CA LEU A 337 2.35 24.93 -17.95
C LEU A 337 2.80 23.74 -17.10
N LEU A 338 2.52 22.53 -17.56
CA LEU A 338 2.83 21.28 -16.89
C LEU A 338 4.28 20.88 -17.15
#